data_adc80610ab4a940b53c332bcd4c7d0d3
#
_entry.id   adc80610ab4a940b53c332bcd4c7d0d3
#
_cell.length_a   1.000
_cell.length_b   1.000
_cell.length_c   1.000
_cell.angle_alpha   90.00
_cell.angle_beta   90.00
_cell.angle_gamma   90.00
#
_symmetry.space_group_name_H-M   'P 1'
#
loop_
_entity.id
_entity.type
_entity.pdbx_description
1 polymer ?
#
loop_
_entity_poly.entity_id
_entity_poly.type
_entity_poly.pdbx_seq_one_letter_code
_entity_poly.pdbx_strand_id
1 'polypeptide(L)'
;MSHHALQSDGAGVSSSHQWMLTGSTNESESVREFLVHDEVFTVGRSSSSSLCLPVGCVSKNHAEIQCVDGQLVVRDLGSTNGTFVNGARIENDVFAKNGDLIQFASLVFRVGVQGQKTEHQTVHKDNCDQALAMMQFDRLIDSGAFFPFFQPIVTMQDQVHIGYEVLGRSKLFGMQSPIEMFSAASQLNLESQLSEMFRNRGIEVGAQLGDTNLFVNTHPKELGTEDFYRSLYSIREFSDQRITLEIHERAVTDAKSMTKMCSILKELDIQLAFDDFGVGEARLVELGEYRPDYLKFDMELTRSIDAASTKHLEVVRLLAKLVSDLGIMPLAEGIENETSHQILTDMGFVLGQGFYYGKPQSISKLLDNGESK
;
A
#
# COMPACT_ATOMS: atom_id res chain seq x y z
N MET A 1 49.61 -11.87 -63.01
CA MET A 1 50.53 -11.28 -62.00
C MET A 1 49.79 -10.22 -61.27
N SER A 2 49.66 -10.37 -60.02
CA SER A 2 49.41 -9.44 -58.93
C SER A 2 48.44 -10.03 -57.90
N HIS A 3 49.04 -10.51 -56.85
CA HIS A 3 48.35 -10.92 -55.60
C HIS A 3 47.72 -9.69 -54.91
N HIS A 4 46.48 -9.82 -54.56
CA HIS A 4 45.89 -8.94 -53.50
C HIS A 4 45.53 -9.79 -52.31
N ALA A 5 46.25 -9.57 -51.25
CA ALA A 5 46.01 -10.13 -49.93
C ALA A 5 44.75 -9.51 -49.34
N LEU A 6 43.82 -10.35 -48.89
CA LEU A 6 42.69 -9.95 -48.05
C LEU A 6 43.17 -9.90 -46.60
N GLN A 7 43.23 -8.69 -46.04
CA GLN A 7 43.32 -8.50 -44.59
C GLN A 7 41.96 -8.77 -43.97
N SER A 8 41.95 -9.71 -43.04
CA SER A 8 40.84 -9.99 -42.16
C SER A 8 40.92 -9.07 -40.92
N ASP A 9 40.19 -7.99 -40.94
CA ASP A 9 39.93 -7.22 -39.71
C ASP A 9 38.76 -7.87 -38.95
N GLY A 10 39.10 -8.78 -38.06
CA GLY A 10 38.19 -9.33 -37.05
C GLY A 10 38.27 -8.51 -35.77
N ALA A 11 37.55 -7.42 -35.70
CA ALA A 11 37.30 -6.73 -34.43
C ALA A 11 35.87 -7.09 -33.97
N GLY A 12 35.76 -8.21 -33.25
CA GLY A 12 34.56 -8.53 -32.47
C GLY A 12 34.44 -7.54 -31.32
N VAL A 13 33.59 -6.55 -31.47
CA VAL A 13 33.15 -5.71 -30.33
C VAL A 13 32.25 -6.57 -29.46
N SER A 14 32.83 -7.18 -28.42
CA SER A 14 32.11 -7.76 -27.31
C SER A 14 31.39 -6.60 -26.58
N SER A 15 30.12 -6.39 -26.86
CA SER A 15 29.27 -5.55 -26.04
C SER A 15 29.09 -6.26 -24.70
N SER A 16 29.95 -5.96 -23.73
CA SER A 16 29.81 -6.44 -22.36
C SER A 16 28.55 -5.79 -21.78
N HIS A 17 27.45 -6.54 -21.78
CA HIS A 17 26.24 -6.15 -21.07
C HIS A 17 26.54 -6.18 -19.58
N GLN A 18 26.44 -5.04 -18.91
CA GLN A 18 26.65 -4.99 -17.45
C GLN A 18 25.32 -5.27 -16.75
N TRP A 19 25.26 -6.43 -16.09
CA TRP A 19 24.11 -6.86 -15.32
C TRP A 19 23.97 -6.10 -14.02
N MET A 20 22.75 -5.92 -13.55
CA MET A 20 22.42 -5.26 -12.30
C MET A 20 21.25 -5.94 -11.61
N LEU A 21 21.23 -5.85 -10.29
CA LEU A 21 20.09 -6.23 -9.44
C LEU A 21 19.48 -4.97 -8.84
N THR A 22 18.19 -4.82 -8.94
CA THR A 22 17.46 -3.69 -8.33
C THR A 22 16.56 -4.22 -7.21
N GLY A 23 16.77 -3.80 -5.98
CA GLY A 23 16.02 -4.27 -4.82
C GLY A 23 16.46 -3.57 -3.53
N SER A 24 15.95 -4.03 -2.39
CA SER A 24 16.28 -3.53 -1.05
C SER A 24 17.07 -4.59 -0.26
N THR A 25 18.09 -4.17 0.49
CA THR A 25 18.92 -5.05 1.32
C THR A 25 18.27 -5.45 2.63
N ASN A 26 17.28 -4.69 3.07
CA ASN A 26 16.44 -5.00 4.22
C ASN A 26 15.07 -4.32 4.10
N GLU A 27 14.14 -4.65 5.00
CA GLU A 27 12.76 -4.19 4.99
C GLU A 27 12.58 -2.67 5.21
N SER A 28 13.62 -1.97 5.64
CA SER A 28 13.58 -0.54 6.04
C SER A 28 14.29 0.38 5.06
N GLU A 29 15.06 -0.15 4.10
CA GLU A 29 15.86 0.63 3.17
C GLU A 29 15.14 0.86 1.83
N SER A 30 15.48 1.98 1.19
CA SER A 30 15.04 2.30 -0.17
C SER A 30 15.64 1.32 -1.19
N VAL A 31 14.93 1.13 -2.29
CA VAL A 31 15.40 0.34 -3.44
C VAL A 31 16.69 0.93 -4.00
N ARG A 32 17.69 0.08 -4.22
CA ARG A 32 18.99 0.42 -4.80
C ARG A 32 19.33 -0.49 -5.96
N GLU A 33 20.28 -0.05 -6.77
CA GLU A 33 20.86 -0.82 -7.87
C GLU A 33 22.22 -1.36 -7.47
N PHE A 34 22.44 -2.65 -7.69
CA PHE A 34 23.68 -3.36 -7.40
C PHE A 34 24.24 -3.93 -8.68
N LEU A 35 25.41 -3.47 -9.12
CA LEU A 35 26.06 -3.95 -10.31
C LEU A 35 26.66 -5.34 -10.06
N VAL A 36 26.39 -6.27 -10.96
CA VAL A 36 27.00 -7.61 -10.96
C VAL A 36 28.29 -7.52 -11.77
N HIS A 37 29.43 -7.31 -11.11
CA HIS A 37 30.72 -7.01 -11.72
C HIS A 37 31.82 -8.01 -11.40
N ASP A 38 31.59 -8.93 -10.44
CA ASP A 38 32.55 -9.96 -10.08
C ASP A 38 32.37 -11.21 -10.95
N GLU A 39 33.45 -11.97 -11.19
CA GLU A 39 33.34 -13.29 -11.83
C GLU A 39 32.36 -14.21 -11.11
N VAL A 40 32.36 -14.12 -9.77
CA VAL A 40 31.41 -14.76 -8.86
C VAL A 40 30.85 -13.70 -7.92
N PHE A 41 29.62 -13.29 -8.15
CA PHE A 41 28.91 -12.33 -7.29
C PHE A 41 28.16 -13.07 -6.21
N THR A 42 28.66 -12.98 -4.97
CA THR A 42 28.09 -13.69 -3.81
C THR A 42 26.98 -12.92 -3.13
N VAL A 43 25.93 -13.62 -2.73
CA VAL A 43 24.79 -13.08 -2.01
C VAL A 43 24.65 -13.78 -0.66
N GLY A 44 24.50 -13.01 0.41
CA GLY A 44 24.33 -13.61 1.73
C GLY A 44 24.30 -12.59 2.87
N ARG A 45 24.05 -13.09 4.08
CA ARG A 45 24.03 -12.27 5.29
C ARG A 45 25.43 -11.87 5.77
N SER A 46 26.48 -12.49 5.23
CA SER A 46 27.84 -12.12 5.59
C SER A 46 28.19 -10.75 5.05
N SER A 47 28.88 -9.94 5.86
CA SER A 47 29.44 -8.64 5.42
C SER A 47 30.53 -8.78 4.35
N SER A 48 31.04 -10.01 4.11
CA SER A 48 32.00 -10.32 3.06
C SER A 48 31.33 -10.68 1.72
N SER A 49 29.99 -10.79 1.65
CA SER A 49 29.26 -11.05 0.41
C SER A 49 29.27 -9.82 -0.50
N SER A 50 29.35 -10.02 -1.83
CA SER A 50 29.24 -8.95 -2.82
C SER A 50 27.91 -8.17 -2.66
N LEU A 51 26.80 -8.90 -2.39
CA LEU A 51 25.54 -8.35 -1.95
C LEU A 51 25.28 -8.83 -0.51
N CYS A 52 25.54 -7.95 0.45
CA CYS A 52 25.25 -8.21 1.85
C CYS A 52 23.77 -7.92 2.15
N LEU A 53 23.05 -8.95 2.61
CA LEU A 53 21.63 -8.89 3.00
C LEU A 53 21.54 -9.18 4.51
N PRO A 54 21.61 -8.16 5.40
CA PRO A 54 21.75 -8.34 6.84
C PRO A 54 20.41 -8.69 7.52
N VAL A 55 19.66 -9.64 6.98
CA VAL A 55 18.35 -10.10 7.45
C VAL A 55 18.45 -11.53 7.97
N GLY A 56 17.78 -11.82 9.09
CA GLY A 56 17.88 -13.10 9.79
C GLY A 56 17.46 -14.33 8.97
N CYS A 57 16.56 -14.16 8.01
CA CYS A 57 16.08 -15.22 7.11
C CYS A 57 17.08 -15.56 5.97
N VAL A 58 18.07 -14.71 5.70
CA VAL A 58 19.11 -14.95 4.69
C VAL A 58 20.27 -15.73 5.29
N SER A 59 20.73 -16.80 4.63
CA SER A 59 21.91 -17.59 5.06
C SER A 59 23.19 -16.78 4.92
N LYS A 60 24.24 -17.13 5.68
CA LYS A 60 25.57 -16.45 5.61
C LYS A 60 26.10 -16.41 4.19
N ASN A 61 26.12 -17.58 3.53
CA ASN A 61 26.37 -17.77 2.12
C ASN A 61 25.05 -18.32 1.56
N HIS A 62 24.31 -17.50 0.82
CA HIS A 62 22.94 -17.85 0.42
C HIS A 62 22.90 -18.33 -1.04
N ALA A 63 23.45 -17.53 -1.92
CA ALA A 63 23.49 -17.80 -3.36
C ALA A 63 24.74 -17.21 -3.99
N GLU A 64 25.04 -17.65 -5.20
CA GLU A 64 26.00 -17.00 -6.08
C GLU A 64 25.40 -16.71 -7.45
N ILE A 65 25.89 -15.67 -8.07
CA ILE A 65 25.48 -15.22 -9.40
C ILE A 65 26.75 -15.11 -10.25
N GLN A 66 26.72 -15.68 -11.44
CA GLN A 66 27.83 -15.64 -12.38
C GLN A 66 27.36 -15.13 -13.76
N CYS A 67 28.22 -14.43 -14.46
CA CYS A 67 27.99 -14.09 -15.86
C CYS A 67 28.75 -15.11 -16.75
N VAL A 68 28.03 -16.04 -17.38
CA VAL A 68 28.58 -17.06 -18.26
C VAL A 68 28.09 -16.79 -19.68
N ASP A 69 28.99 -16.58 -20.61
CA ASP A 69 28.70 -16.29 -22.03
C ASP A 69 27.67 -15.14 -22.21
N GLY A 70 27.75 -14.12 -21.35
CA GLY A 70 26.86 -12.96 -21.40
C GLY A 70 25.48 -13.20 -20.79
N GLN A 71 25.21 -14.37 -20.21
CA GLN A 71 23.99 -14.74 -19.50
C GLN A 71 24.23 -14.76 -17.99
N LEU A 72 23.22 -14.38 -17.22
CA LEU A 72 23.27 -14.40 -15.76
C LEU A 72 22.84 -15.78 -15.25
N VAL A 73 23.71 -16.47 -14.54
CA VAL A 73 23.45 -17.77 -13.92
C VAL A 73 23.30 -17.57 -12.41
N VAL A 74 22.22 -18.10 -11.85
CA VAL A 74 21.91 -18.05 -10.41
C VAL A 74 21.99 -19.44 -9.82
N ARG A 75 22.73 -19.60 -8.71
CA ARG A 75 22.90 -20.85 -7.98
C ARG A 75 22.57 -20.65 -6.49
N ASP A 76 21.75 -21.51 -5.93
CA ASP A 76 21.55 -21.59 -4.48
C ASP A 76 22.70 -22.38 -3.83
N LEU A 77 23.22 -21.87 -2.72
CA LEU A 77 24.33 -22.51 -1.99
C LEU A 77 23.84 -23.38 -0.81
N GLY A 78 22.70 -24.01 -0.93
CA GLY A 78 22.06 -24.78 0.14
C GLY A 78 21.48 -23.89 1.23
N SER A 79 20.86 -22.80 0.81
CA SER A 79 20.28 -21.83 1.74
C SER A 79 19.09 -22.42 2.52
N THR A 80 18.89 -21.95 3.76
CA THR A 80 17.80 -22.46 4.62
C THR A 80 16.42 -22.16 4.06
N ASN A 81 16.22 -20.94 3.56
CA ASN A 81 14.91 -20.48 3.08
C ASN A 81 14.78 -20.48 1.55
N GLY A 82 15.82 -20.87 0.83
CA GLY A 82 15.81 -21.04 -0.62
C GLY A 82 16.04 -19.77 -1.42
N THR A 83 16.53 -19.98 -2.64
CA THR A 83 16.58 -18.99 -3.72
C THR A 83 15.51 -19.33 -4.74
N PHE A 84 14.86 -18.30 -5.30
CA PHE A 84 13.78 -18.48 -6.27
C PHE A 84 14.03 -17.56 -7.48
N VAL A 85 13.71 -18.07 -8.67
CA VAL A 85 13.69 -17.27 -9.91
C VAL A 85 12.26 -17.29 -10.46
N ASN A 86 11.70 -16.10 -10.65
CA ASN A 86 10.30 -15.92 -11.08
C ASN A 86 9.29 -16.75 -10.26
N GLY A 87 9.52 -16.82 -8.95
CA GLY A 87 8.66 -17.53 -8.02
C GLY A 87 8.93 -19.04 -7.89
N ALA A 88 9.68 -19.66 -8.80
CA ALA A 88 10.05 -21.06 -8.69
C ALA A 88 11.33 -21.23 -7.86
N ARG A 89 11.30 -22.10 -6.82
CA ARG A 89 12.50 -22.45 -6.06
C ARG A 89 13.50 -23.14 -6.97
N ILE A 90 14.76 -22.69 -6.95
CA ILE A 90 15.81 -23.31 -7.75
C ILE A 90 16.51 -24.41 -6.94
N GLU A 91 16.70 -25.57 -7.57
CA GLU A 91 17.48 -26.69 -7.03
C GLU A 91 18.79 -26.90 -7.80
N ASN A 92 18.87 -26.31 -8.99
CA ASN A 92 20.02 -26.34 -9.89
C ASN A 92 20.30 -24.92 -10.38
N ASP A 93 21.40 -24.77 -11.11
CA ASP A 93 21.76 -23.52 -11.78
C ASP A 93 20.66 -23.09 -12.76
N VAL A 94 20.20 -21.84 -12.66
CA VAL A 94 19.16 -21.28 -13.51
C VAL A 94 19.66 -20.01 -14.20
N PHE A 95 19.39 -19.91 -15.51
CA PHE A 95 19.67 -18.70 -16.28
C PHE A 95 18.59 -17.66 -16.01
N ALA A 96 19.02 -16.48 -15.54
CA ALA A 96 18.14 -15.33 -15.37
C ALA A 96 18.32 -14.33 -16.52
N LYS A 97 17.21 -13.76 -16.97
CA LYS A 97 17.13 -12.79 -18.07
C LYS A 97 16.85 -11.39 -17.54
N ASN A 98 17.07 -10.40 -18.39
CA ASN A 98 16.65 -9.03 -18.10
C ASN A 98 15.14 -8.97 -17.84
N GLY A 99 14.74 -8.42 -16.69
CA GLY A 99 13.36 -8.35 -16.21
C GLY A 99 12.97 -9.46 -15.23
N ASP A 100 13.74 -10.57 -15.16
CA ASP A 100 13.46 -11.66 -14.22
C ASP A 100 13.57 -11.20 -12.76
N LEU A 101 12.88 -11.91 -11.89
CA LEU A 101 12.91 -11.67 -10.44
C LEU A 101 13.70 -12.79 -9.77
N ILE A 102 14.71 -12.41 -8.99
CA ILE A 102 15.44 -13.32 -8.11
C ILE A 102 15.06 -13.00 -6.67
N GLN A 103 14.70 -14.04 -5.92
CA GLN A 103 14.37 -13.91 -4.52
C GLN A 103 15.35 -14.70 -3.67
N PHE A 104 15.93 -14.03 -2.65
CA PHE A 104 16.80 -14.63 -1.65
C PHE A 104 16.04 -14.63 -0.30
N ALA A 105 15.54 -15.79 0.11
CA ALA A 105 14.61 -15.91 1.24
C ALA A 105 13.36 -15.02 1.06
N SER A 106 13.24 -13.90 1.82
CA SER A 106 12.14 -12.94 1.71
C SER A 106 12.43 -11.73 0.82
N LEU A 107 13.69 -11.52 0.41
CA LEU A 107 14.11 -10.32 -0.32
C LEU A 107 14.09 -10.57 -1.84
N VAL A 108 13.44 -9.66 -2.58
CA VAL A 108 13.26 -9.76 -4.03
C VAL A 108 14.08 -8.71 -4.75
N PHE A 109 14.75 -9.14 -5.81
CA PHE A 109 15.55 -8.30 -6.69
C PHE A 109 15.13 -8.50 -8.15
N ARG A 110 15.04 -7.40 -8.90
CA ARG A 110 14.84 -7.44 -10.35
C ARG A 110 16.18 -7.47 -11.06
N VAL A 111 16.32 -8.36 -12.02
CA VAL A 111 17.47 -8.42 -12.93
C VAL A 111 17.34 -7.34 -13.99
N GLY A 112 18.39 -6.55 -14.17
CA GLY A 112 18.48 -5.49 -15.17
C GLY A 112 19.77 -5.52 -15.96
N VAL A 113 19.82 -4.76 -17.06
CA VAL A 113 21.04 -4.51 -17.85
C VAL A 113 21.24 -3.01 -17.95
N GLN A 114 22.43 -2.54 -17.59
CA GLN A 114 22.76 -1.11 -17.59
C GLN A 114 22.66 -0.55 -19.03
N GLY A 115 21.90 0.55 -19.18
CA GLY A 115 21.79 1.28 -20.46
C GLY A 115 20.72 0.80 -21.44
N GLN A 116 20.01 -0.30 -21.17
CA GLN A 116 18.85 -0.70 -21.97
C GLN A 116 17.54 -0.20 -21.35
N LYS A 117 16.93 0.83 -21.96
CA LYS A 117 15.52 1.13 -21.72
C LYS A 117 14.68 0.03 -22.42
N THR A 118 13.95 -0.72 -21.66
CA THR A 118 13.19 -1.87 -22.11
C THR A 118 11.88 -1.45 -22.80
N GLU A 119 11.87 -1.37 -24.14
CA GLU A 119 10.66 -1.02 -24.93
C GLU A 119 9.80 -2.24 -25.36
N HIS A 120 10.17 -3.49 -25.08
CA HIS A 120 9.48 -4.67 -25.62
C HIS A 120 9.08 -5.75 -24.59
N GLN A 121 8.60 -5.37 -23.39
CA GLN A 121 8.30 -6.36 -22.35
C GLN A 121 6.90 -6.28 -21.70
N THR A 122 5.87 -5.84 -22.41
CA THR A 122 4.53 -5.76 -21.81
C THR A 122 3.98 -7.14 -21.42
N VAL A 123 4.06 -8.13 -22.28
CA VAL A 123 3.45 -9.46 -22.07
C VAL A 123 4.23 -10.36 -21.09
N HIS A 124 5.57 -10.34 -21.11
CA HIS A 124 6.38 -11.12 -20.14
C HIS A 124 6.47 -10.46 -18.77
N LYS A 125 6.41 -9.14 -18.72
CA LYS A 125 6.38 -8.37 -17.48
C LYS A 125 5.12 -8.68 -16.69
N ASP A 126 3.96 -8.69 -17.35
CA ASP A 126 2.67 -8.95 -16.72
C ASP A 126 2.60 -10.34 -16.07
N ASN A 127 3.14 -11.38 -16.73
CA ASN A 127 3.13 -12.73 -16.18
C ASN A 127 4.07 -12.90 -14.98
N CYS A 128 5.25 -12.28 -15.00
CA CYS A 128 6.17 -12.30 -13.86
C CYS A 128 5.65 -11.47 -12.68
N ASP A 129 5.11 -10.30 -12.96
CA ASP A 129 4.54 -9.43 -11.93
C ASP A 129 3.29 -10.09 -11.31
N GLN A 130 2.50 -10.82 -12.09
CA GLN A 130 1.35 -11.60 -11.61
C GLN A 130 1.78 -12.79 -10.74
N ALA A 131 2.79 -13.57 -11.14
CA ALA A 131 3.31 -14.67 -10.33
C ALA A 131 3.90 -14.18 -9.01
N LEU A 132 4.61 -13.05 -9.02
CA LEU A 132 5.12 -12.41 -7.81
C LEU A 132 3.98 -11.89 -6.92
N ALA A 133 2.99 -11.23 -7.52
CA ALA A 133 1.81 -10.76 -6.80
C ALA A 133 1.09 -11.92 -6.10
N MET A 134 0.89 -13.06 -6.79
CA MET A 134 0.31 -14.27 -6.19
C MET A 134 1.11 -14.75 -4.98
N MET A 135 2.41 -14.94 -5.13
CA MET A 135 3.26 -15.42 -4.03
C MET A 135 3.29 -14.46 -2.84
N GLN A 136 3.31 -13.16 -3.12
CA GLN A 136 3.32 -12.17 -2.06
C GLN A 136 1.94 -12.01 -1.42
N PHE A 137 0.87 -12.19 -2.20
CA PHE A 137 -0.49 -12.15 -1.68
C PHE A 137 -0.78 -13.34 -0.77
N ASP A 138 -0.36 -14.55 -1.15
CA ASP A 138 -0.43 -15.74 -0.29
C ASP A 138 0.34 -15.50 1.03
N ARG A 139 1.53 -14.91 0.95
CA ARG A 139 2.29 -14.53 2.15
C ARG A 139 1.60 -13.46 2.98
N LEU A 140 0.98 -12.47 2.35
CA LEU A 140 0.26 -11.41 3.05
C LEU A 140 -0.86 -12.01 3.89
N ILE A 141 -1.58 -13.00 3.33
CA ILE A 141 -2.70 -13.68 4.01
C ILE A 141 -2.18 -14.67 5.06
N ASP A 142 -1.26 -15.57 4.67
CA ASP A 142 -0.86 -16.72 5.50
C ASP A 142 0.11 -16.37 6.62
N SER A 143 1.02 -15.41 6.40
CA SER A 143 2.10 -15.11 7.35
C SER A 143 1.78 -14.00 8.36
N GLY A 144 0.60 -13.37 8.26
CA GLY A 144 0.27 -12.22 9.08
C GLY A 144 1.22 -11.03 8.87
N ALA A 145 1.81 -10.93 7.66
CA ALA A 145 2.70 -9.82 7.30
C ALA A 145 1.97 -8.48 7.20
N PHE A 146 0.65 -8.51 7.26
CA PHE A 146 -0.22 -7.35 7.34
C PHE A 146 -0.40 -6.91 8.81
N PHE A 147 -0.34 -5.61 9.04
CA PHE A 147 -0.61 -4.99 10.33
C PHE A 147 -1.28 -3.63 10.16
N PRO A 148 -2.27 -3.31 11.01
CA PRO A 148 -2.92 -2.02 10.95
C PRO A 148 -2.07 -0.93 11.63
N PHE A 149 -2.07 0.25 11.03
CA PHE A 149 -1.71 1.51 11.65
C PHE A 149 -2.97 2.30 11.93
N PHE A 150 -2.90 3.18 12.91
CA PHE A 150 -4.01 3.97 13.40
C PHE A 150 -3.64 5.45 13.33
N GLN A 151 -4.43 6.24 12.60
CA GLN A 151 -4.24 7.68 12.51
C GLN A 151 -5.34 8.40 13.29
N PRO A 152 -5.00 9.32 14.20
CA PRO A 152 -5.99 9.97 15.05
C PRO A 152 -6.92 10.87 14.26
N ILE A 153 -8.21 10.83 14.63
CA ILE A 153 -9.25 11.78 14.24
C ILE A 153 -9.66 12.54 15.50
N VAL A 154 -9.67 13.87 15.42
CA VAL A 154 -9.90 14.75 16.56
C VAL A 154 -11.01 15.75 16.29
N THR A 155 -11.61 16.27 17.37
CA THR A 155 -12.45 17.48 17.27
C THR A 155 -11.60 18.69 16.92
N MET A 156 -12.10 19.57 16.05
CA MET A 156 -11.35 20.77 15.64
C MET A 156 -11.25 21.79 16.79
N GLN A 157 -12.25 21.90 17.63
CA GLN A 157 -12.35 22.95 18.65
C GLN A 157 -11.37 22.74 19.82
N ASP A 158 -11.31 21.53 20.36
CA ASP A 158 -10.58 21.19 21.59
C ASP A 158 -9.58 20.06 21.41
N GLN A 159 -9.42 19.57 20.18
CA GLN A 159 -8.47 18.53 19.77
C GLN A 159 -8.61 17.23 20.59
N VAL A 160 -9.82 16.91 21.02
CA VAL A 160 -10.11 15.65 21.71
C VAL A 160 -10.17 14.52 20.70
N HIS A 161 -9.49 13.42 21.00
CA HIS A 161 -9.53 12.22 20.18
C HIS A 161 -10.92 11.58 20.21
N ILE A 162 -11.52 11.37 19.02
CA ILE A 162 -12.82 10.72 18.87
C ILE A 162 -12.71 9.32 18.25
N GLY A 163 -11.65 9.07 17.52
CA GLY A 163 -11.45 7.82 16.82
C GLY A 163 -10.12 7.73 16.09
N TYR A 164 -9.96 6.66 15.37
CA TYR A 164 -8.78 6.41 14.54
C TYR A 164 -9.18 5.84 13.18
N GLU A 165 -8.60 6.35 12.12
CA GLU A 165 -8.63 5.67 10.82
C GLU A 165 -7.65 4.50 10.83
N VAL A 166 -8.13 3.36 10.34
CA VAL A 166 -7.36 2.12 10.24
C VAL A 166 -6.72 2.01 8.87
N LEU A 167 -5.40 2.07 8.84
CA LEU A 167 -4.60 2.09 7.63
C LEU A 167 -3.74 0.83 7.52
N GLY A 168 -3.97 0.03 6.51
CA GLY A 168 -3.20 -1.19 6.24
C GLY A 168 -1.73 -0.90 5.95
N ARG A 169 -0.83 -1.71 6.52
CA ARG A 169 0.61 -1.70 6.22
C ARG A 169 1.10 -3.14 6.10
N SER A 170 2.14 -3.34 5.31
CA SER A 170 2.81 -4.62 5.20
C SER A 170 4.32 -4.46 5.21
N LYS A 171 5.03 -5.51 5.65
CA LYS A 171 6.49 -5.60 5.59
C LYS A 171 6.98 -6.25 4.29
N LEU A 172 6.09 -6.70 3.45
CA LEU A 172 6.45 -7.35 2.20
C LEU A 172 6.94 -6.32 1.18
N PHE A 173 8.04 -6.63 0.52
CA PHE A 173 8.59 -5.78 -0.54
C PHE A 173 7.57 -5.63 -1.68
N GLY A 174 7.37 -4.39 -2.16
CA GLY A 174 6.40 -4.09 -3.22
C GLY A 174 4.92 -4.17 -2.80
N MET A 175 4.65 -4.35 -1.48
CA MET A 175 3.32 -4.35 -0.88
C MET A 175 3.27 -3.57 0.44
N GLN A 176 4.11 -2.56 0.59
CA GLN A 176 4.24 -1.83 1.86
C GLN A 176 3.09 -0.84 2.10
N SER A 177 2.50 -0.34 1.03
CA SER A 177 1.38 0.61 1.07
C SER A 177 0.06 -0.04 0.62
N PRO A 178 -1.11 0.51 1.02
CA PRO A 178 -2.41 0.07 0.52
C PRO A 178 -2.50 0.05 -1.01
N ILE A 179 -1.96 1.09 -1.68
CA ILE A 179 -1.97 1.19 -3.15
C ILE A 179 -1.25 0.00 -3.80
N GLU A 180 -0.07 -0.37 -3.30
CA GLU A 180 0.68 -1.52 -3.81
C GLU A 180 -0.04 -2.83 -3.55
N MET A 181 -0.60 -2.99 -2.34
CA MET A 181 -1.35 -4.19 -1.95
C MET A 181 -2.62 -4.37 -2.80
N PHE A 182 -3.40 -3.30 -3.01
CA PHE A 182 -4.60 -3.35 -3.86
C PHE A 182 -4.26 -3.47 -5.34
N SER A 183 -3.14 -2.93 -5.81
CA SER A 183 -2.64 -3.15 -7.17
C SER A 183 -2.33 -4.62 -7.42
N ALA A 184 -1.71 -5.31 -6.47
CA ALA A 184 -1.45 -6.74 -6.55
C ALA A 184 -2.75 -7.56 -6.46
N ALA A 185 -3.63 -7.23 -5.51
CA ALA A 185 -4.94 -7.88 -5.36
C ALA A 185 -5.79 -7.74 -6.64
N SER A 186 -5.73 -6.58 -7.31
CA SER A 186 -6.45 -6.32 -8.56
C SER A 186 -6.04 -7.25 -9.69
N GLN A 187 -4.75 -7.63 -9.77
CA GLN A 187 -4.26 -8.59 -10.76
C GLN A 187 -4.81 -10.00 -10.54
N LEU A 188 -5.26 -10.30 -9.31
CA LEU A 188 -5.78 -11.59 -8.89
C LEU A 188 -7.30 -11.59 -8.70
N ASN A 189 -7.97 -10.45 -8.87
CA ASN A 189 -9.38 -10.21 -8.53
C ASN A 189 -9.71 -10.52 -7.06
N LEU A 190 -8.80 -10.18 -6.14
CA LEU A 190 -8.90 -10.44 -4.70
C LEU A 190 -9.04 -9.16 -3.86
N GLU A 191 -9.41 -8.03 -4.47
CA GLU A 191 -9.53 -6.74 -3.78
C GLU A 191 -10.57 -6.79 -2.65
N SER A 192 -11.69 -7.45 -2.88
CA SER A 192 -12.75 -7.60 -1.85
C SER A 192 -12.25 -8.42 -0.65
N GLN A 193 -11.54 -9.50 -0.90
CA GLN A 193 -10.96 -10.33 0.16
C GLN A 193 -9.88 -9.57 0.96
N LEU A 194 -9.02 -8.81 0.27
CA LEU A 194 -8.02 -7.97 0.91
C LEU A 194 -8.66 -6.90 1.80
N SER A 195 -9.71 -6.24 1.31
CA SER A 195 -10.42 -5.20 2.03
C SER A 195 -11.12 -5.74 3.28
N GLU A 196 -11.81 -6.89 3.17
CA GLU A 196 -12.40 -7.58 4.31
C GLU A 196 -11.34 -7.96 5.36
N MET A 197 -10.20 -8.50 4.93
CA MET A 197 -9.10 -8.86 5.83
C MET A 197 -8.56 -7.62 6.56
N PHE A 198 -8.39 -6.49 5.85
CA PHE A 198 -7.92 -5.24 6.44
C PHE A 198 -8.89 -4.72 7.50
N ARG A 199 -10.16 -4.73 7.18
CA ARG A 199 -11.24 -4.31 8.07
C ARG A 199 -11.27 -5.17 9.33
N ASN A 200 -11.36 -6.49 9.17
CA ASN A 200 -11.45 -7.41 10.28
C ASN A 200 -10.22 -7.35 11.21
N ARG A 201 -9.02 -7.36 10.62
CA ARG A 201 -7.78 -7.26 11.40
C ARG A 201 -7.61 -5.90 12.07
N GLY A 202 -8.02 -4.82 11.39
CA GLY A 202 -8.03 -3.48 11.94
C GLY A 202 -8.90 -3.36 13.19
N ILE A 203 -10.11 -3.91 13.13
CA ILE A 203 -11.06 -3.92 14.26
C ILE A 203 -10.53 -4.79 15.41
N GLU A 204 -10.06 -6.01 15.09
CA GLU A 204 -9.51 -6.92 16.10
C GLU A 204 -8.34 -6.28 16.88
N VAL A 205 -7.38 -5.69 16.17
CA VAL A 205 -6.22 -5.04 16.82
C VAL A 205 -6.63 -3.73 17.50
N GLY A 206 -7.52 -2.97 16.87
CA GLY A 206 -8.01 -1.69 17.38
C GLY A 206 -8.83 -1.81 18.67
N ALA A 207 -9.39 -2.97 18.96
CA ALA A 207 -10.08 -3.24 20.22
C ALA A 207 -9.19 -2.99 21.46
N GLN A 208 -7.87 -3.04 21.31
CA GLN A 208 -6.91 -2.73 22.38
C GLN A 208 -6.87 -1.24 22.74
N LEU A 209 -7.43 -0.36 21.91
CA LEU A 209 -7.51 1.10 22.17
C LEU A 209 -8.67 1.47 23.11
N GLY A 210 -9.46 0.50 23.58
CA GLY A 210 -10.61 0.74 24.43
C GLY A 210 -11.81 1.29 23.69
N ASP A 211 -12.66 2.07 24.37
CA ASP A 211 -13.87 2.65 23.78
C ASP A 211 -13.52 3.84 22.87
N THR A 212 -13.15 3.54 21.63
CA THR A 212 -12.85 4.54 20.59
C THR A 212 -13.56 4.15 19.28
N ASN A 213 -13.79 5.10 18.41
CA ASN A 213 -14.38 4.82 17.09
C ASN A 213 -13.31 4.43 16.09
N LEU A 214 -13.51 3.32 15.38
CA LEU A 214 -12.60 2.84 14.34
C LEU A 214 -13.20 3.11 12.96
N PHE A 215 -12.56 3.94 12.20
CA PHE A 215 -12.90 4.23 10.82
C PHE A 215 -12.19 3.21 9.93
N VAL A 216 -12.98 2.41 9.20
CA VAL A 216 -12.48 1.27 8.42
C VAL A 216 -12.94 1.36 6.97
N ASN A 217 -11.99 1.23 6.07
CA ASN A 217 -12.18 1.36 4.63
C ASN A 217 -12.92 0.16 4.00
N THR A 218 -13.63 0.43 2.91
CA THR A 218 -14.33 -0.56 2.09
C THR A 218 -13.95 -0.37 0.62
N HIS A 219 -13.52 -1.45 -0.02
CA HIS A 219 -13.21 -1.40 -1.45
C HIS A 219 -14.49 -1.35 -2.30
N PRO A 220 -14.57 -0.53 -3.36
CA PRO A 220 -15.77 -0.37 -4.20
C PRO A 220 -16.33 -1.69 -4.75
N LYS A 221 -15.49 -2.68 -5.05
CA LYS A 221 -15.90 -3.99 -5.55
C LYS A 221 -16.67 -4.86 -4.54
N GLU A 222 -16.60 -4.55 -3.25
CA GLU A 222 -17.37 -5.27 -2.23
C GLU A 222 -18.84 -4.85 -2.21
N LEU A 223 -19.10 -3.57 -2.50
CA LEU A 223 -20.41 -2.96 -2.30
C LEU A 223 -21.50 -3.68 -3.09
N GLY A 224 -22.58 -4.00 -2.41
CA GLY A 224 -23.74 -4.68 -3.01
C GLY A 224 -23.61 -6.20 -3.10
N THR A 225 -22.47 -6.80 -2.73
CA THR A 225 -22.29 -8.26 -2.72
C THR A 225 -22.87 -8.89 -1.43
N GLU A 226 -23.35 -10.11 -1.51
CA GLU A 226 -23.86 -10.84 -0.31
C GLU A 226 -22.72 -11.16 0.68
N ASP A 227 -21.50 -11.38 0.19
CA ASP A 227 -20.33 -11.62 1.03
C ASP A 227 -19.99 -10.38 1.86
N PHE A 228 -20.09 -9.19 1.27
CA PHE A 228 -19.92 -7.92 1.99
C PHE A 228 -20.94 -7.79 3.13
N TYR A 229 -22.22 -8.00 2.85
CA TYR A 229 -23.25 -7.91 3.88
C TYR A 229 -23.02 -8.94 5.00
N ARG A 230 -22.63 -10.16 4.65
CA ARG A 230 -22.29 -11.21 5.64
C ARG A 230 -21.10 -10.79 6.49
N SER A 231 -20.08 -10.17 5.90
CA SER A 231 -18.91 -9.66 6.64
C SER A 231 -19.29 -8.58 7.67
N LEU A 232 -20.25 -7.71 7.35
CA LEU A 232 -20.73 -6.70 8.29
C LEU A 232 -21.42 -7.33 9.52
N TYR A 233 -22.26 -8.36 9.32
CA TYR A 233 -22.85 -9.10 10.44
C TYR A 233 -21.79 -9.81 11.28
N SER A 234 -20.80 -10.44 10.64
CA SER A 234 -19.74 -11.15 11.35
C SER A 234 -18.89 -10.23 12.23
N ILE A 235 -18.74 -8.96 11.90
CA ILE A 235 -18.03 -7.98 12.75
C ILE A 235 -18.68 -7.92 14.14
N ARG A 236 -20.01 -7.90 14.23
CA ARG A 236 -20.73 -7.82 15.51
C ARG A 236 -20.72 -9.11 16.31
N GLU A 237 -20.35 -10.24 15.69
CA GLU A 237 -20.14 -11.50 16.41
C GLU A 237 -18.85 -11.49 17.24
N PHE A 238 -17.84 -10.71 16.84
CA PHE A 238 -16.53 -10.67 17.51
C PHE A 238 -16.15 -9.31 18.12
N SER A 239 -16.91 -8.23 17.88
CA SER A 239 -16.56 -6.89 18.37
C SER A 239 -17.77 -6.02 18.66
N ASP A 240 -17.79 -5.46 19.88
CA ASP A 240 -18.70 -4.39 20.30
C ASP A 240 -18.11 -2.98 20.08
N GLN A 241 -16.96 -2.89 19.41
CA GLN A 241 -16.26 -1.64 19.12
C GLN A 241 -17.15 -0.68 18.33
N ARG A 242 -17.07 0.62 18.62
CA ARG A 242 -17.67 1.65 17.74
C ARG A 242 -16.94 1.65 16.40
N ILE A 243 -17.71 1.55 15.32
CA ILE A 243 -17.18 1.40 13.96
C ILE A 243 -17.85 2.43 13.06
N THR A 244 -17.06 3.08 12.26
CA THR A 244 -17.49 3.87 11.10
C THR A 244 -16.96 3.19 9.84
N LEU A 245 -17.87 2.80 8.95
CA LEU A 245 -17.52 2.24 7.65
C LEU A 245 -17.27 3.38 6.66
N GLU A 246 -16.09 3.42 6.06
CA GLU A 246 -15.73 4.40 5.03
C GLU A 246 -15.99 3.81 3.65
N ILE A 247 -16.73 4.54 2.82
CA ILE A 247 -16.94 4.20 1.41
C ILE A 247 -16.51 5.38 0.54
N HIS A 248 -15.76 5.07 -0.50
CA HIS A 248 -15.36 6.07 -1.47
C HIS A 248 -16.60 6.67 -2.17
N GLU A 249 -16.67 8.00 -2.30
CA GLU A 249 -17.81 8.72 -2.92
C GLU A 249 -18.21 8.13 -4.29
N ARG A 250 -17.22 7.76 -5.12
CA ARG A 250 -17.48 7.19 -6.46
C ARG A 250 -18.13 5.80 -6.46
N ALA A 251 -18.09 5.10 -5.32
CA ALA A 251 -18.68 3.77 -5.20
C ALA A 251 -20.20 3.80 -5.00
N VAL A 252 -20.77 4.97 -4.72
CA VAL A 252 -22.21 5.21 -4.57
C VAL A 252 -22.87 5.25 -5.97
N THR A 253 -23.04 4.09 -6.61
CA THR A 253 -23.54 4.02 -7.99
C THR A 253 -24.94 3.42 -8.12
N ASP A 254 -25.33 2.54 -7.20
CA ASP A 254 -26.62 1.85 -7.20
C ASP A 254 -27.45 2.17 -5.96
N ALA A 255 -28.54 2.93 -6.16
CA ALA A 255 -29.44 3.36 -5.10
C ALA A 255 -30.00 2.20 -4.27
N LYS A 256 -30.28 1.04 -4.90
CA LYS A 256 -30.84 -0.12 -4.19
C LYS A 256 -29.83 -0.75 -3.23
N SER A 257 -28.60 -0.92 -3.68
CA SER A 257 -27.49 -1.44 -2.85
C SER A 257 -27.17 -0.49 -1.70
N MET A 258 -27.15 0.82 -1.96
CA MET A 258 -26.96 1.83 -0.91
C MET A 258 -28.04 1.81 0.14
N THR A 259 -29.32 1.78 -0.25
CA THR A 259 -30.43 1.71 0.70
C THR A 259 -30.37 0.44 1.55
N LYS A 260 -30.05 -0.71 0.94
CA LYS A 260 -29.84 -1.97 1.68
C LYS A 260 -28.69 -1.86 2.68
N MET A 261 -27.57 -1.32 2.24
CA MET A 261 -26.38 -1.13 3.10
C MET A 261 -26.70 -0.20 4.28
N CYS A 262 -27.27 0.97 4.04
CA CYS A 262 -27.65 1.91 5.12
C CYS A 262 -28.59 1.26 6.14
N SER A 263 -29.54 0.41 5.68
CA SER A 263 -30.43 -0.31 6.59
C SER A 263 -29.68 -1.30 7.48
N ILE A 264 -28.71 -2.05 6.91
CA ILE A 264 -27.88 -3.01 7.65
C ILE A 264 -26.95 -2.28 8.62
N LEU A 265 -26.30 -1.21 8.20
CA LEU A 265 -25.42 -0.41 9.06
C LEU A 265 -26.17 0.12 10.28
N LYS A 266 -27.38 0.61 10.07
CA LYS A 266 -28.26 1.08 11.17
C LYS A 266 -28.69 -0.06 12.10
N GLU A 267 -29.00 -1.25 11.59
CA GLU A 267 -29.34 -2.43 12.38
C GLU A 267 -28.16 -2.85 13.25
N LEU A 268 -26.93 -2.76 12.71
CA LEU A 268 -25.70 -3.16 13.37
C LEU A 268 -25.07 -2.06 14.24
N ASP A 269 -25.66 -0.87 14.33
CA ASP A 269 -25.08 0.30 14.99
C ASP A 269 -23.65 0.62 14.48
N ILE A 270 -23.51 0.57 13.15
CA ILE A 270 -22.27 0.96 12.44
C ILE A 270 -22.52 2.30 11.74
N GLN A 271 -21.66 3.27 12.00
CA GLN A 271 -21.73 4.58 11.35
C GLN A 271 -21.21 4.53 9.92
N LEU A 272 -21.60 5.50 9.10
CA LEU A 272 -21.21 5.61 7.69
C LEU A 272 -20.41 6.90 7.48
N ALA A 273 -19.28 6.80 6.81
CA ALA A 273 -18.54 7.93 6.27
C ALA A 273 -18.44 7.85 4.75
N PHE A 274 -18.63 8.99 4.07
CA PHE A 274 -18.24 9.12 2.67
C PHE A 274 -16.83 9.71 2.63
N ASP A 275 -15.95 9.05 1.88
CA ASP A 275 -14.54 9.36 1.79
C ASP A 275 -14.16 9.95 0.42
N ASP A 276 -13.02 10.67 0.37
CA ASP A 276 -12.45 11.32 -0.82
C ASP A 276 -13.38 12.37 -1.47
N PHE A 277 -14.21 13.07 -0.67
CA PHE A 277 -15.08 14.10 -1.20
C PHE A 277 -14.29 15.26 -1.79
N GLY A 278 -14.57 15.54 -3.07
CA GLY A 278 -13.94 16.63 -3.83
C GLY A 278 -12.89 16.18 -4.84
N VAL A 279 -12.57 14.89 -4.90
CA VAL A 279 -11.70 14.30 -5.93
C VAL A 279 -12.54 13.83 -7.12
N GLY A 280 -13.23 14.74 -7.80
CA GLY A 280 -14.03 14.41 -9.00
C GLY A 280 -15.39 15.07 -9.05
N GLU A 281 -16.42 14.35 -9.50
CA GLU A 281 -17.79 14.83 -9.55
C GLU A 281 -18.44 14.71 -8.17
N ALA A 282 -18.60 15.82 -7.46
CA ALA A 282 -19.26 15.86 -6.16
C ALA A 282 -20.73 15.39 -6.25
N ARG A 283 -21.07 14.34 -5.53
CA ARG A 283 -22.42 13.75 -5.51
C ARG A 283 -23.28 14.35 -4.41
N LEU A 284 -23.57 15.64 -4.53
CA LEU A 284 -24.31 16.41 -3.52
C LEU A 284 -25.77 15.91 -3.30
N VAL A 285 -26.37 15.32 -4.32
CA VAL A 285 -27.75 14.79 -4.22
C VAL A 285 -27.75 13.54 -3.34
N GLU A 286 -26.79 12.66 -3.51
CA GLU A 286 -26.62 11.44 -2.73
C GLU A 286 -26.33 11.73 -1.25
N LEU A 287 -25.63 12.82 -0.94
CA LEU A 287 -25.44 13.27 0.46
C LEU A 287 -26.80 13.58 1.12
N GLY A 288 -27.69 14.23 0.42
CA GLY A 288 -29.04 14.53 0.92
C GLY A 288 -29.92 13.29 1.08
N GLU A 289 -29.72 12.26 0.22
CA GLU A 289 -30.51 11.03 0.19
C GLU A 289 -30.05 10.03 1.26
N TYR A 290 -28.75 9.76 1.36
CA TYR A 290 -28.22 8.70 2.25
C TYR A 290 -27.76 9.21 3.61
N ARG A 291 -27.45 10.51 3.74
CA ARG A 291 -27.03 11.20 4.97
C ARG A 291 -26.04 10.40 5.79
N PRO A 292 -24.80 10.26 5.35
CA PRO A 292 -23.76 9.60 6.13
C PRO A 292 -23.55 10.37 7.45
N ASP A 293 -22.99 9.73 8.47
CA ASP A 293 -22.65 10.39 9.74
C ASP A 293 -21.48 11.37 9.54
N TYR A 294 -20.55 11.03 8.65
CA TYR A 294 -19.36 11.83 8.35
C TYR A 294 -19.16 12.02 6.84
N LEU A 295 -18.64 13.19 6.48
CA LEU A 295 -18.12 13.45 5.13
C LEU A 295 -16.66 13.88 5.26
N LYS A 296 -15.73 13.09 4.71
CA LYS A 296 -14.31 13.37 4.71
C LYS A 296 -13.96 14.19 3.48
N PHE A 297 -13.47 15.40 3.71
CA PHE A 297 -12.99 16.28 2.65
C PHE A 297 -11.54 15.93 2.36
N ASP A 298 -11.30 15.45 1.14
CA ASP A 298 -9.99 15.01 0.70
C ASP A 298 -8.92 16.10 0.82
N MET A 299 -7.68 15.67 1.00
CA MET A 299 -6.52 16.55 1.12
C MET A 299 -6.32 17.48 -0.09
N GLU A 300 -6.83 17.17 -1.28
CA GLU A 300 -6.76 18.06 -2.43
C GLU A 300 -7.55 19.36 -2.21
N LEU A 301 -8.61 19.33 -1.40
CA LEU A 301 -9.38 20.51 -1.03
C LEU A 301 -8.81 21.27 0.19
N THR A 302 -8.19 20.56 1.12
CA THR A 302 -7.85 21.06 2.46
C THR A 302 -6.36 21.31 2.67
N ARG A 303 -5.50 20.57 1.95
CA ARG A 303 -4.05 20.75 2.01
C ARG A 303 -3.65 22.11 1.45
N SER A 304 -2.69 22.76 2.11
CA SER A 304 -2.24 24.10 1.75
C SER A 304 -3.37 25.15 1.67
N ILE A 305 -4.42 24.97 2.48
CA ILE A 305 -5.55 25.90 2.56
C ILE A 305 -5.09 27.30 2.98
N ASP A 306 -4.00 27.42 3.73
CA ASP A 306 -3.34 28.65 4.15
C ASP A 306 -2.77 29.47 2.97
N ALA A 307 -2.45 28.82 1.84
CA ALA A 307 -2.00 29.46 0.61
C ALA A 307 -3.09 29.53 -0.48
N ALA A 308 -4.30 29.09 -0.18
CA ALA A 308 -5.38 29.01 -1.16
C ALA A 308 -5.94 30.38 -1.56
N SER A 309 -6.48 30.46 -2.78
CA SER A 309 -7.16 31.68 -3.24
C SER A 309 -8.43 31.96 -2.46
N THR A 310 -8.84 33.24 -2.37
CA THR A 310 -10.10 33.64 -1.72
C THR A 310 -11.30 32.87 -2.27
N LYS A 311 -11.34 32.59 -3.58
CA LYS A 311 -12.43 31.82 -4.21
C LYS A 311 -12.44 30.38 -3.74
N HIS A 312 -11.28 29.75 -3.59
CA HIS A 312 -11.16 28.40 -3.07
C HIS A 312 -11.66 28.33 -1.62
N LEU A 313 -11.19 29.25 -0.77
CA LEU A 313 -11.64 29.36 0.62
C LEU A 313 -13.17 29.50 0.74
N GLU A 314 -13.77 30.33 -0.13
CA GLU A 314 -15.22 30.54 -0.15
C GLU A 314 -15.97 29.25 -0.54
N VAL A 315 -15.49 28.52 -1.55
CA VAL A 315 -16.09 27.23 -1.98
C VAL A 315 -16.02 26.19 -0.87
N VAL A 316 -14.84 26.00 -0.25
CA VAL A 316 -14.67 25.02 0.85
C VAL A 316 -15.59 25.36 2.03
N ARG A 317 -15.69 26.64 2.40
CA ARG A 317 -16.59 27.12 3.46
C ARG A 317 -18.05 26.83 3.15
N LEU A 318 -18.50 27.10 1.92
CA LEU A 318 -19.89 26.83 1.48
C LEU A 318 -20.21 25.34 1.51
N LEU A 319 -19.26 24.50 1.09
CA LEU A 319 -19.41 23.04 1.14
C LEU A 319 -19.48 22.52 2.57
N ALA A 320 -18.58 22.96 3.46
CA ALA A 320 -18.60 22.59 4.88
C ALA A 320 -19.93 22.97 5.54
N LYS A 321 -20.41 24.20 5.25
CA LYS A 321 -21.71 24.67 5.75
C LYS A 321 -22.87 23.83 5.22
N LEU A 322 -22.91 23.52 3.91
CA LEU A 322 -23.94 22.68 3.32
C LEU A 322 -24.02 21.30 3.99
N VAL A 323 -22.87 20.68 4.22
CA VAL A 323 -22.73 19.38 4.87
C VAL A 323 -23.28 19.43 6.30
N SER A 324 -22.90 20.47 7.06
CA SER A 324 -23.42 20.69 8.42
C SER A 324 -24.93 20.96 8.45
N ASP A 325 -25.46 21.74 7.50
CA ASP A 325 -26.89 22.02 7.38
C ASP A 325 -27.73 20.75 7.05
N LEU A 326 -27.11 19.73 6.42
CA LEU A 326 -27.69 18.40 6.21
C LEU A 326 -27.63 17.50 7.45
N GLY A 327 -26.97 17.94 8.53
CA GLY A 327 -26.77 17.18 9.75
C GLY A 327 -25.62 16.16 9.68
N ILE A 328 -24.72 16.30 8.70
CA ILE A 328 -23.53 15.47 8.48
C ILE A 328 -22.32 16.15 9.13
N MET A 329 -21.43 15.42 9.77
CA MET A 329 -20.21 15.96 10.36
C MET A 329 -19.11 16.13 9.29
N PRO A 330 -18.69 17.37 8.96
CA PRO A 330 -17.58 17.60 8.04
C PRO A 330 -16.26 17.30 8.75
N LEU A 331 -15.46 16.42 8.16
CA LEU A 331 -14.11 16.05 8.58
C LEU A 331 -13.10 16.55 7.54
N ALA A 332 -12.13 17.34 7.97
CA ALA A 332 -11.05 17.81 7.09
C ALA A 332 -9.83 16.89 7.19
N GLU A 333 -9.33 16.43 6.04
CA GLU A 333 -8.12 15.64 5.95
C GLU A 333 -6.89 16.48 5.60
N GLY A 334 -5.70 15.91 5.75
CA GLY A 334 -4.45 16.53 5.30
C GLY A 334 -4.03 17.79 6.07
N ILE A 335 -4.47 17.95 7.31
CA ILE A 335 -4.06 19.08 8.16
C ILE A 335 -2.62 18.87 8.62
N GLU A 336 -1.69 19.72 8.14
CA GLU A 336 -0.27 19.57 8.42
C GLU A 336 0.29 20.61 9.42
N ASN A 337 -0.43 21.72 9.64
CA ASN A 337 0.03 22.82 10.50
C ASN A 337 -1.12 23.55 11.21
N GLU A 338 -0.76 24.38 12.20
CA GLU A 338 -1.71 25.13 13.02
C GLU A 338 -2.51 26.18 12.22
N THR A 339 -1.90 26.79 11.21
CA THR A 339 -2.60 27.80 10.39
C THR A 339 -3.74 27.16 9.60
N SER A 340 -3.47 26.01 8.96
CA SER A 340 -4.51 25.22 8.25
C SER A 340 -5.60 24.77 9.21
N HIS A 341 -5.23 24.28 10.40
CA HIS A 341 -6.19 23.93 11.46
C HIS A 341 -7.12 25.11 11.80
N GLN A 342 -6.57 26.31 12.09
CA GLN A 342 -7.38 27.46 12.46
C GLN A 342 -8.33 27.90 11.34
N ILE A 343 -7.83 27.95 10.09
CA ILE A 343 -8.64 28.34 8.93
C ILE A 343 -9.82 27.37 8.74
N LEU A 344 -9.57 26.07 8.82
CA LEU A 344 -10.62 25.05 8.63
C LEU A 344 -11.61 25.05 9.81
N THR A 345 -11.15 25.30 11.04
CA THR A 345 -12.02 25.50 12.20
C THR A 345 -12.98 26.69 11.99
N ASP A 346 -12.44 27.83 11.53
CA ASP A 346 -13.23 29.04 11.24
C ASP A 346 -14.19 28.86 10.05
N MET A 347 -13.95 27.86 9.19
CA MET A 347 -14.86 27.48 8.11
C MET A 347 -16.01 26.58 8.54
N GLY A 348 -15.97 26.05 9.77
CA GLY A 348 -17.02 25.22 10.34
C GLY A 348 -16.78 23.72 10.24
N PHE A 349 -15.54 23.28 9.97
CA PHE A 349 -15.20 21.88 10.12
C PHE A 349 -15.27 21.45 11.59
N VAL A 350 -15.87 20.31 11.84
CA VAL A 350 -16.09 19.77 13.19
C VAL A 350 -14.96 18.85 13.61
N LEU A 351 -14.47 18.07 12.64
CA LEU A 351 -13.43 17.05 12.84
C LEU A 351 -12.23 17.31 11.93
N GLY A 352 -11.08 16.86 12.38
CA GLY A 352 -9.84 16.99 11.62
C GLY A 352 -8.93 15.77 11.73
N GLN A 353 -8.21 15.50 10.65
CA GLN A 353 -7.20 14.46 10.53
C GLN A 353 -6.00 15.01 9.75
N GLY A 354 -4.80 14.61 10.17
CA GLY A 354 -3.58 15.04 9.49
C GLY A 354 -2.34 14.93 10.38
N PHE A 355 -1.18 15.19 9.81
CA PHE A 355 0.11 15.07 10.51
C PHE A 355 0.26 16.08 11.65
N TYR A 356 -0.51 17.15 11.64
CA TYR A 356 -0.56 18.11 12.73
C TYR A 356 -1.04 17.47 14.04
N TYR A 357 -2.02 16.57 13.99
CA TYR A 357 -2.53 15.85 15.16
C TYR A 357 -1.77 14.55 15.43
N GLY A 358 -1.30 13.88 14.37
CA GLY A 358 -0.54 12.65 14.49
C GLY A 358 -0.38 11.91 13.17
N LYS A 359 0.76 11.27 13.03
CA LYS A 359 1.00 10.34 11.92
C LYS A 359 0.39 8.98 12.24
N PRO A 360 0.04 8.17 11.22
CA PRO A 360 -0.34 6.78 11.44
C PRO A 360 0.72 6.03 12.27
N GLN A 361 0.30 5.33 13.33
CA GLN A 361 1.18 4.60 14.24
C GLN A 361 0.68 3.18 14.47
N SER A 362 1.60 2.27 14.82
CA SER A 362 1.25 0.92 15.25
C SER A 362 0.57 0.94 16.61
N ILE A 363 -0.22 -0.11 16.90
CA ILE A 363 -0.91 -0.25 18.18
C ILE A 363 0.07 -0.19 19.37
N SER A 364 1.22 -0.86 19.30
CA SER A 364 2.23 -0.85 20.36
C SER A 364 2.68 0.56 20.70
N LYS A 365 2.96 1.37 19.68
CA LYS A 365 3.40 2.75 19.89
C LYS A 365 2.31 3.66 20.49
N LEU A 366 1.04 3.41 20.18
CA LEU A 366 -0.07 4.14 20.77
C LEU A 366 -0.29 3.78 22.24
N LEU A 367 -0.17 2.50 22.60
CA LEU A 367 -0.29 2.03 23.99
C LEU A 367 0.86 2.53 24.85
N ASP A 368 2.10 2.48 24.36
CA ASP A 368 3.28 3.01 25.06
C ASP A 368 3.16 4.51 25.37
N ASN A 369 2.59 5.29 24.44
CA ASN A 369 2.34 6.71 24.63
C ASN A 369 1.16 7.01 25.58
N GLY A 370 0.21 6.07 25.74
CA GLY A 370 -0.96 6.18 26.62
C GLY A 370 -0.63 5.93 28.09
N GLU A 371 0.36 5.10 28.39
CA GLU A 371 0.82 4.83 29.78
C GLU A 371 1.66 5.98 30.39
N SER A 372 2.06 6.95 29.57
CA SER A 372 2.91 8.08 29.97
C SER A 372 2.11 9.37 30.31
N LYS A 373 0.79 9.29 30.39
CA LYS A 373 -0.10 10.37 30.83
C LYS A 373 -0.91 9.90 32.03
#